data_c1f835961c9311d44651658fe418fae1
#
_entry.id   c1f835961c9311d44651658fe418fae1
#
_cell.length_a   1.000
_cell.length_b   1.000
_cell.length_c   1.000
_cell.angle_alpha   90.00
_cell.angle_beta   90.00
_cell.angle_gamma   90.00
#
_symmetry.space_group_name_H-M   'P 1'
#
loop_
_entity.id
_entity.type
_entity.pdbx_description
1 polymer ?
#
loop_
_entity_poly.entity_id
_entity_poly.type
_entity_poly.pdbx_seq_one_letter_code
_entity_poly.pdbx_strand_id
1 'polypeptide(L)'
;MNQKITKDIVADILNIVLCISAQDGVLSDTEIEKSREEFPAFFNKKISKKQLDTIVDDFFNSNEQIESYLGKITSDDIKLPILQLTIISASSDGLEIRENIAFQKALYIWNYAFEDVIND
;
A
#
# COMPACT_ATOMS: atom_id res chain seq x y z
N MET A 1 -15.67 14.46 -1.66
CA MET A 1 -14.60 15.37 -1.24
C MET A 1 -13.31 14.62 -1.03
N ASN A 2 -12.22 15.12 -1.58
CA ASN A 2 -10.93 14.44 -1.49
C ASN A 2 -10.27 14.66 -0.14
N GLN A 3 -9.75 13.60 0.44
CA GLN A 3 -9.00 13.70 1.67
C GLN A 3 -7.64 14.36 1.38
N LYS A 4 -7.24 15.27 2.24
CA LYS A 4 -5.91 15.86 2.16
C LYS A 4 -4.87 14.81 2.58
N ILE A 5 -3.85 14.63 1.75
CA ILE A 5 -2.81 13.64 2.00
C ILE A 5 -1.67 14.31 2.78
N THR A 6 -1.65 14.07 4.08
CA THR A 6 -0.61 14.59 4.98
C THR A 6 0.57 13.61 5.02
N LYS A 7 1.66 14.02 5.68
CA LYS A 7 2.82 13.13 5.85
C LYS A 7 2.43 11.85 6.60
N ASP A 8 1.57 11.97 7.61
CA ASP A 8 1.13 10.81 8.39
C ASP A 8 0.32 9.86 7.52
N ILE A 9 -0.54 10.40 6.66
CA ILE A 9 -1.35 9.57 5.77
C ILE A 9 -0.48 8.91 4.71
N VAL A 10 0.53 9.60 4.19
CA VAL A 10 1.48 8.99 3.26
C VAL A 10 2.13 7.78 3.90
N ALA A 11 2.59 7.91 5.15
CA ALA A 11 3.20 6.79 5.86
C ALA A 11 2.21 5.66 6.06
N ASP A 12 0.97 5.96 6.44
CA ASP A 12 -0.07 4.95 6.63
C ASP A 12 -0.35 4.18 5.33
N ILE A 13 -0.44 4.89 4.21
CA ILE A 13 -0.67 4.27 2.90
C ILE A 13 0.49 3.35 2.54
N LEU A 14 1.72 3.86 2.63
CA LEU A 14 2.90 3.08 2.23
C LEU A 14 3.12 1.88 3.15
N ASN A 15 2.82 2.00 4.44
CA ASN A 15 2.91 0.85 5.34
C ASN A 15 2.00 -0.30 4.89
N ILE A 16 0.82 0.01 4.38
CA ILE A 16 -0.08 -1.02 3.85
C ILE A 16 0.54 -1.67 2.61
N VAL A 17 1.02 -0.86 1.67
CA VAL A 17 1.64 -1.37 0.45
C VAL A 17 2.85 -2.25 0.78
N LEU A 18 3.71 -1.78 1.68
CA LEU A 18 4.90 -2.53 2.08
C LEU A 18 4.54 -3.83 2.80
N CYS A 19 3.55 -3.76 3.69
CA CYS A 19 3.13 -4.93 4.46
C CYS A 19 2.60 -6.03 3.53
N ILE A 20 1.80 -5.66 2.55
CA ILE A 20 1.28 -6.62 1.58
C ILE A 20 2.40 -7.15 0.71
N SER A 21 3.27 -6.28 0.22
CA SER A 21 4.39 -6.69 -0.62
C SER A 21 5.34 -7.64 0.10
N ALA A 22 5.52 -7.44 1.41
CA ALA A 22 6.41 -8.28 2.22
C ALA A 22 5.81 -9.63 2.61
N GLN A 23 4.51 -9.83 2.37
CA GLN A 23 3.81 -11.04 2.82
C GLN A 23 4.43 -12.31 2.25
N ASP A 24 4.96 -12.26 1.06
CA ASP A 24 5.55 -13.42 0.40
C ASP A 24 7.01 -13.64 0.76
N GLY A 25 7.51 -12.97 1.77
CA GLY A 25 8.80 -13.23 2.38
C GLY A 25 9.89 -12.21 2.10
N VAL A 26 9.95 -11.66 0.90
CA VAL A 26 11.00 -10.70 0.53
C VAL A 26 10.39 -9.44 -0.06
N LEU A 27 10.69 -8.32 0.59
CA LEU A 27 10.32 -7.01 0.07
C LEU A 27 11.49 -6.49 -0.75
N SER A 28 11.33 -6.47 -2.08
CA SER A 28 12.42 -6.08 -2.97
C SER A 28 12.53 -4.57 -3.12
N ASP A 29 13.74 -4.12 -3.49
CA ASP A 29 13.96 -2.70 -3.81
C ASP A 29 13.09 -2.25 -4.98
N THR A 30 12.82 -3.14 -5.93
CA THR A 30 11.97 -2.86 -7.07
C THR A 30 10.55 -2.53 -6.63
N GLU A 31 10.00 -3.33 -5.71
CA GLU A 31 8.66 -3.09 -5.18
C GLU A 31 8.58 -1.79 -4.40
N ILE A 32 9.59 -1.52 -3.58
CA ILE A 32 9.66 -0.29 -2.78
C ILE A 32 9.69 0.93 -3.69
N GLU A 33 10.59 0.92 -4.68
CA GLU A 33 10.74 2.06 -5.58
C GLU A 33 9.50 2.24 -6.46
N LYS A 34 8.88 1.15 -6.89
CA LYS A 34 7.66 1.21 -7.68
C LYS A 34 6.53 1.90 -6.92
N SER A 35 6.41 1.62 -5.62
CA SER A 35 5.39 2.28 -4.80
C SER A 35 5.60 3.79 -4.76
N ARG A 36 6.86 4.25 -4.73
CA ARG A 36 7.18 5.68 -4.74
C ARG A 36 6.86 6.31 -6.11
N GLU A 37 7.26 5.62 -7.19
CA GLU A 37 7.08 6.14 -8.54
C GLU A 37 5.61 6.26 -8.93
N GLU A 38 4.78 5.32 -8.49
CA GLU A 38 3.36 5.30 -8.87
C GLU A 38 2.48 6.09 -7.92
N PHE A 39 2.98 6.48 -6.76
CA PHE A 39 2.19 7.20 -5.76
C PHE A 39 1.50 8.46 -6.31
N PRO A 40 2.19 9.32 -7.08
CA PRO A 40 1.55 10.54 -7.58
C PRO A 40 0.35 10.28 -8.50
N ALA A 41 0.35 9.16 -9.22
CA ALA A 41 -0.76 8.82 -10.11
C ALA A 41 -2.06 8.56 -9.34
N PHE A 42 -1.95 8.07 -8.10
CA PHE A 42 -3.12 7.72 -7.28
C PHE A 42 -3.49 8.80 -6.27
N PHE A 43 -2.52 9.57 -5.79
CA PHE A 43 -2.74 10.50 -4.68
C PHE A 43 -2.31 11.93 -5.00
N ASN A 44 -1.85 12.18 -6.23
CA ASN A 44 -1.43 13.52 -6.67
C ASN A 44 -0.40 14.16 -5.72
N LYS A 45 0.54 13.36 -5.25
CA LYS A 45 1.57 13.81 -4.33
C LYS A 45 2.86 13.03 -4.57
N LYS A 46 3.97 13.75 -4.68
CA LYS A 46 5.28 13.14 -4.85
C LYS A 46 5.88 12.78 -3.50
N ILE A 47 6.62 11.69 -3.47
CA ILE A 47 7.33 11.23 -2.28
C ILE A 47 8.82 11.28 -2.59
N SER A 48 9.60 11.97 -1.75
CA SER A 48 11.04 12.00 -1.92
C SER A 48 11.64 10.66 -1.50
N LYS A 49 12.84 10.38 -2.03
CA LYS A 49 13.56 9.16 -1.65
C LYS A 49 13.86 9.15 -0.16
N LYS A 50 14.21 10.30 0.41
CA LYS A 50 14.49 10.39 1.85
C LYS A 50 13.25 10.07 2.68
N GLN A 51 12.08 10.57 2.27
CA GLN A 51 10.83 10.28 2.96
C GLN A 51 10.51 8.80 2.88
N LEU A 52 10.70 8.20 1.71
CA LEU A 52 10.47 6.77 1.53
C LEU A 52 11.42 5.96 2.42
N ASP A 53 12.70 6.31 2.44
CA ASP A 53 13.69 5.58 3.25
C ASP A 53 13.30 5.58 4.73
N THR A 54 12.83 6.72 5.24
CA THR A 54 12.37 6.83 6.62
C THR A 54 11.17 5.91 6.87
N ILE A 55 10.21 5.90 5.95
CA ILE A 55 9.02 5.08 6.09
C ILE A 55 9.39 3.60 6.07
N VAL A 56 10.29 3.20 5.17
CA VAL A 56 10.76 1.81 5.07
C VAL A 56 11.46 1.38 6.35
N ASP A 57 12.35 2.23 6.88
CA ASP A 57 13.04 1.91 8.14
C ASP A 57 12.05 1.72 9.29
N ASP A 58 11.08 2.62 9.40
CA ASP A 58 10.06 2.52 10.45
C ASP A 58 9.22 1.26 10.27
N PHE A 59 8.90 0.90 9.02
CA PHE A 59 8.15 -0.31 8.75
C PHE A 59 8.89 -1.56 9.24
N PHE A 60 10.18 -1.67 8.91
CA PHE A 60 10.98 -2.83 9.32
C PHE A 60 11.19 -2.91 10.83
N ASN A 61 11.08 -1.79 11.53
CA ASN A 61 11.19 -1.76 12.98
C ASN A 61 9.85 -1.95 13.70
N SER A 62 8.77 -2.04 12.94
CA SER A 62 7.43 -2.21 13.48
C SER A 62 7.08 -3.70 13.58
N ASN A 63 6.27 -4.06 14.58
CA ASN A 63 5.73 -5.42 14.72
C ASN A 63 4.23 -5.46 14.40
N GLU A 64 3.70 -4.44 13.74
CA GLU A 64 2.28 -4.35 13.45
C GLU A 64 1.87 -5.29 12.33
N GLN A 65 0.65 -5.80 12.43
CA GLN A 65 0.05 -6.66 11.41
C GLN A 65 -0.75 -5.81 10.42
N ILE A 66 -1.13 -6.42 9.29
CA ILE A 66 -1.88 -5.72 8.25
C ILE A 66 -3.17 -5.11 8.81
N GLU A 67 -3.84 -5.79 9.73
CA GLU A 67 -5.08 -5.31 10.31
C GLU A 67 -4.88 -3.96 11.03
N SER A 68 -3.75 -3.81 11.71
CA SER A 68 -3.42 -2.56 12.40
C SER A 68 -3.22 -1.42 11.41
N TYR A 69 -2.49 -1.68 10.34
CA TYR A 69 -2.27 -0.66 9.31
C TYR A 69 -3.56 -0.26 8.62
N LEU A 70 -4.41 -1.23 8.30
CA LEU A 70 -5.68 -0.95 7.64
C LEU A 70 -6.58 -0.09 8.53
N GLY A 71 -6.55 -0.31 9.82
CA GLY A 71 -7.37 0.44 10.78
C GLY A 71 -7.02 1.91 10.89
N LYS A 72 -5.83 2.31 10.43
CA LYS A 72 -5.42 3.72 10.46
C LYS A 72 -6.03 4.54 9.32
N ILE A 73 -6.56 3.88 8.30
CA ILE A 73 -7.19 4.56 7.17
C ILE A 73 -8.67 4.72 7.48
N THR A 74 -9.09 5.96 7.72
CA THR A 74 -10.46 6.26 8.10
C THR A 74 -11.32 6.83 6.97
N SER A 75 -10.69 7.28 5.88
CA SER A 75 -11.42 7.84 4.74
C SER A 75 -11.64 6.78 3.68
N ASP A 76 -12.90 6.56 3.31
CA ASP A 76 -13.23 5.60 2.26
C ASP A 76 -12.72 6.05 0.89
N ASP A 77 -12.53 7.36 0.70
CA ASP A 77 -12.09 7.91 -0.59
C ASP A 77 -10.74 7.38 -1.04
N ILE A 78 -9.87 7.00 -0.11
CA ILE A 78 -8.51 6.58 -0.46
C ILE A 78 -8.30 5.07 -0.39
N LYS A 79 -9.29 4.31 0.06
CA LYS A 79 -9.15 2.86 0.20
C LYS A 79 -8.93 2.16 -1.14
N LEU A 80 -9.77 2.45 -2.13
CA LEU A 80 -9.62 1.85 -3.45
C LEU A 80 -8.29 2.24 -4.11
N PRO A 81 -7.89 3.53 -4.14
CA PRO A 81 -6.58 3.88 -4.67
C PRO A 81 -5.42 3.18 -3.96
N ILE A 82 -5.50 2.95 -2.64
CA ILE A 82 -4.47 2.22 -1.92
C ILE A 82 -4.35 0.79 -2.45
N LEU A 83 -5.48 0.12 -2.64
CA LEU A 83 -5.48 -1.25 -3.16
C LEU A 83 -4.94 -1.30 -4.59
N GLN A 84 -5.27 -0.31 -5.41
CA GLN A 84 -4.77 -0.23 -6.79
C GLN A 84 -3.26 0.00 -6.83
N LEU A 85 -2.76 0.90 -5.99
CA LEU A 85 -1.33 1.13 -5.87
C LEU A 85 -0.61 -0.14 -5.42
N THR A 86 -1.22 -0.88 -4.50
CA THR A 86 -0.65 -2.12 -3.99
C THR A 86 -0.50 -3.15 -5.10
N ILE A 87 -1.51 -3.30 -5.95
CA ILE A 87 -1.44 -4.25 -7.07
C ILE A 87 -0.27 -3.91 -7.99
N ILE A 88 -0.15 -2.65 -8.37
CA ILE A 88 0.92 -2.22 -9.28
C ILE A 88 2.29 -2.44 -8.64
N SER A 89 2.44 -2.08 -7.37
CA SER A 89 3.73 -2.19 -6.68
C SER A 89 4.13 -3.64 -6.43
N ALA A 90 3.22 -4.44 -5.90
CA ALA A 90 3.51 -5.83 -5.53
C ALA A 90 3.70 -6.72 -6.75
N SER A 91 3.07 -6.36 -7.88
CA SER A 91 3.17 -7.16 -9.10
C SER A 91 4.44 -6.87 -9.91
N SER A 92 5.24 -5.88 -9.49
CA SER A 92 6.42 -5.48 -10.25
C SER A 92 7.44 -6.61 -10.40
N ASP A 93 7.47 -7.54 -9.46
CA ASP A 93 8.36 -8.70 -9.50
C ASP A 93 7.64 -9.97 -9.96
N GLY A 94 6.46 -9.85 -10.55
CA GLY A 94 5.70 -10.97 -11.05
C GLY A 94 4.97 -11.77 -9.99
N LEU A 95 4.80 -11.21 -8.79
CA LEU A 95 4.08 -11.87 -7.71
C LEU A 95 2.60 -12.00 -8.04
N GLU A 96 2.00 -13.12 -7.63
CA GLU A 96 0.58 -13.36 -7.82
C GLU A 96 -0.20 -12.72 -6.67
N ILE A 97 -0.64 -11.48 -6.89
CA ILE A 97 -1.29 -10.69 -5.85
C ILE A 97 -2.59 -11.34 -5.36
N ARG A 98 -3.29 -12.10 -6.20
CA ARG A 98 -4.52 -12.78 -5.80
C ARG A 98 -4.31 -13.77 -4.68
N GLU A 99 -3.13 -14.38 -4.63
CA GLU A 99 -2.79 -15.40 -3.63
C GLU A 99 -2.20 -14.78 -2.36
N ASN A 100 -1.97 -13.48 -2.37
CA ASN A 100 -1.37 -12.80 -1.22
C ASN A 100 -2.38 -12.70 -0.07
N ILE A 101 -2.04 -13.31 1.05
CA ILE A 101 -2.95 -13.39 2.21
C ILE A 101 -3.25 -12.01 2.79
N ALA A 102 -2.24 -11.13 2.87
CA ALA A 102 -2.45 -9.80 3.41
C ALA A 102 -3.37 -8.98 2.50
N PHE A 103 -3.23 -9.13 1.18
CA PHE A 103 -4.11 -8.46 0.24
C PHE A 103 -5.56 -8.97 0.35
N GLN A 104 -5.73 -10.28 0.51
CA GLN A 104 -7.04 -10.87 0.71
C GLN A 104 -7.70 -10.33 1.98
N LYS A 105 -6.93 -10.19 3.06
CA LYS A 105 -7.44 -9.60 4.30
C LYS A 105 -7.88 -8.16 4.09
N ALA A 106 -7.10 -7.39 3.34
CA ALA A 106 -7.44 -5.99 3.04
C ALA A 106 -8.75 -5.91 2.27
N LEU A 107 -8.93 -6.75 1.26
CA LEU A 107 -10.18 -6.80 0.50
C LEU A 107 -11.36 -7.12 1.41
N TYR A 108 -11.18 -8.13 2.26
CA TYR A 108 -12.25 -8.55 3.16
C TYR A 108 -12.61 -7.44 4.16
N ILE A 109 -11.62 -6.88 4.82
CA ILE A 109 -11.83 -5.87 5.86
C ILE A 109 -12.45 -4.60 5.28
N TRP A 110 -12.02 -4.19 4.09
CA TRP A 110 -12.54 -3.01 3.43
C TRP A 110 -13.75 -3.28 2.53
N ASN A 111 -14.16 -4.53 2.45
CA ASN A 111 -15.36 -4.96 1.71
C ASN A 111 -15.30 -4.66 0.21
N TYR A 112 -14.19 -5.02 -0.41
CA TYR A 112 -14.02 -4.94 -1.87
C TYR A 112 -13.85 -6.34 -2.45
N ALA A 113 -14.40 -6.55 -3.65
CA ALA A 113 -14.05 -7.72 -4.45
C ALA A 113 -12.80 -7.39 -5.26
N PHE A 114 -12.04 -8.41 -5.64
CA PHE A 114 -10.84 -8.20 -6.44
C PHE A 114 -11.17 -7.47 -7.76
N GLU A 115 -12.28 -7.85 -8.38
CA GLU A 115 -12.75 -7.24 -9.64
C GLU A 115 -13.03 -5.76 -9.48
N ASP A 116 -13.48 -5.33 -8.30
CA ASP A 116 -13.74 -3.91 -8.05
C ASP A 116 -12.45 -3.10 -8.12
N VAL A 117 -11.34 -3.70 -7.73
CA VAL A 117 -10.04 -3.01 -7.68
C VAL A 117 -9.44 -2.92 -9.08
N ILE A 118 -9.49 -4.00 -9.85
CA ILE A 118 -8.83 -4.05 -11.17
C ILE A 118 -9.64 -3.42 -12.29
N ASN A 119 -10.95 -3.31 -12.14
CA ASN A 119 -11.83 -2.79 -13.19
C ASN A 119 -12.19 -1.32 -13.03
N ASP A 120 -11.63 -0.66 -12.06
CA ASP A 120 -12.00 0.73 -11.78
C ASP A 120 -10.96 1.76 -12.26
#